data_387e85dc66c441101bece9b3c3910759
#
_entry.id   387e85dc66c441101bece9b3c3910759
#
_cell.length_a   1.000
_cell.length_b   1.000
_cell.length_c   1.000
_cell.angle_alpha   90.00
_cell.angle_beta   90.00
_cell.angle_gamma   90.00
#
_symmetry.space_group_name_H-M   'P 1'
#
loop_
_entity.id
_entity.type
_entity.pdbx_description
1 polymer ?
#
loop_
_entity_poly.entity_id
_entity_poly.type
_entity_poly.pdbx_seq_one_letter_code
_entity_poly.pdbx_strand_id
1 'polypeptide(L)'
;MAELLGTHSYQLDPKGRVSLPSRFREAFADGAVLTLGQDGCLFCFPRAEWEERSREVRSLPLSDAEGRAYARMFFGKAEAVELDSQGRLLIPQRLRNEVGIRKEAIVLGVFDRMEIWDKDAHERYELTHGGAYQAGTLEPGTR
;
A
#
# COMPACT_ATOMS: atom_id res chain seq x y z
N MET A 1 15.73 4.02 -7.46
CA MET A 1 14.67 3.00 -7.56
C MET A 1 14.50 2.34 -6.21
N ALA A 2 13.28 2.25 -5.74
CA ALA A 2 13.00 1.63 -4.46
C ALA A 2 12.96 0.10 -4.60
N GLU A 3 13.53 -0.59 -3.62
CA GLU A 3 13.36 -2.04 -3.47
C GLU A 3 12.83 -2.28 -2.06
N LEU A 4 11.53 -2.18 -1.93
CA LEU A 4 10.88 -2.34 -0.64
C LEU A 4 10.56 -3.81 -0.43
N LEU A 5 11.16 -4.40 0.60
CA LEU A 5 11.04 -5.84 0.86
C LEU A 5 10.78 -6.10 2.34
N GLY A 6 10.06 -7.15 2.61
CA GLY A 6 9.86 -7.66 3.96
C GLY A 6 8.57 -7.22 4.61
N THR A 7 8.25 -7.89 5.70
CA THR A 7 7.01 -7.70 6.46
C THR A 7 7.35 -7.24 7.86
N HIS A 8 6.72 -6.15 8.30
CA HIS A 8 7.00 -5.54 9.59
C HIS A 8 5.69 -5.23 10.31
N SER A 9 5.69 -5.44 11.64
CA SER A 9 4.51 -5.19 12.47
C SER A 9 4.74 -3.96 13.31
N TYR A 10 3.76 -3.04 13.31
CA TYR A 10 3.83 -1.82 14.10
C TYR A 10 2.49 -1.52 14.74
N GLN A 11 2.53 -0.78 15.84
CA GLN A 11 1.31 -0.20 16.41
C GLN A 11 1.18 1.23 15.91
N LEU A 12 -0.04 1.62 15.60
CA LEU A 12 -0.33 3.02 15.31
C LEU A 12 -0.33 3.80 16.61
N ASP A 13 0.15 5.04 16.56
CA ASP A 13 0.02 5.93 17.71
C ASP A 13 -1.42 6.50 17.75
N PRO A 14 -1.79 7.23 18.82
CA PRO A 14 -3.15 7.74 18.95
C PRO A 14 -3.60 8.68 17.82
N LYS A 15 -2.66 9.27 17.09
CA LYS A 15 -2.97 10.14 15.96
C LYS A 15 -3.06 9.41 14.63
N GLY A 16 -2.82 8.11 14.61
CA GLY A 16 -2.86 7.32 13.39
C GLY A 16 -1.56 7.32 12.61
N ARG A 17 -0.43 7.57 13.28
CA ARG A 17 0.88 7.52 12.64
C ARG A 17 1.49 6.14 12.84
N VAL A 18 2.19 5.67 11.80
CA VAL A 18 2.91 4.40 11.82
C VAL A 18 4.37 4.64 11.49
N SER A 19 5.26 3.97 12.21
CA SER A 19 6.68 4.02 11.90
C SER A 19 6.96 3.19 10.67
N LEU A 20 7.99 3.59 9.91
CA LEU A 20 8.47 2.80 8.80
C LEU A 20 9.79 2.14 9.19
N PRO A 21 10.08 0.96 8.63
CA PRO A 21 11.41 0.39 8.77
C PRO A 21 12.46 1.41 8.32
N SER A 22 13.58 1.50 9.03
CA SER A 22 14.58 2.51 8.73
C SER A 22 15.06 2.46 7.28
N ARG A 23 15.19 1.26 6.73
CA ARG A 23 15.63 1.11 5.34
C ARG A 23 14.58 1.54 4.31
N PHE A 24 13.32 1.72 4.72
CA PHE A 24 12.28 2.23 3.79
C PHE A 24 12.27 3.76 3.77
N ARG A 25 12.76 4.40 4.84
CA ARG A 25 12.65 5.86 4.99
C ARG A 25 13.29 6.62 3.86
N GLU A 26 14.44 6.15 3.39
CA GLU A 26 15.14 6.81 2.29
C GLU A 26 14.29 6.81 1.01
N ALA A 27 13.61 5.71 0.74
CA ALA A 27 12.75 5.61 -0.45
C ALA A 27 11.62 6.64 -0.43
N PHE A 28 11.19 7.07 0.75
CA PHE A 28 10.09 8.02 0.90
C PHE A 28 10.57 9.43 1.25
N ALA A 29 11.86 9.73 1.07
CA ALA A 29 12.43 11.02 1.42
C ALA A 29 11.76 12.18 0.67
N ASP A 30 11.30 11.96 -0.56
CA ASP A 30 10.63 12.97 -1.38
C ASP A 30 9.12 12.95 -1.24
N GLY A 31 8.61 12.26 -0.23
CA GLY A 31 7.20 12.14 0.02
C GLY A 31 6.63 10.79 -0.39
N ALA A 32 5.40 10.59 -0.02
CA ALA A 32 4.68 9.36 -0.25
C ALA A 32 3.27 9.67 -0.75
N VAL A 33 2.68 8.76 -1.50
CA VAL A 33 1.26 8.85 -1.85
C VAL A 33 0.57 7.57 -1.39
N LEU A 34 -0.41 7.76 -0.51
CA LEU A 34 -1.27 6.68 -0.05
C LEU A 34 -2.50 6.61 -0.93
N THR A 35 -2.96 5.42 -1.25
CA THR A 35 -4.25 5.24 -1.89
C THR A 35 -4.84 3.89 -1.51
N LEU A 36 -6.09 3.69 -1.82
CA LEU A 36 -6.73 2.41 -1.63
C LEU A 36 -6.03 1.38 -2.53
N GLY A 37 -5.60 0.28 -1.93
CA GLY A 37 -5.01 -0.82 -2.66
C GLY A 37 -6.05 -1.85 -3.05
N GLN A 38 -5.61 -3.07 -3.20
CA GLN A 38 -6.46 -4.20 -3.53
C GLN A 38 -6.39 -5.22 -2.40
N ASP A 39 -7.38 -6.07 -2.32
CA ASP A 39 -7.46 -7.13 -1.31
C ASP A 39 -7.62 -6.61 0.13
N GLY A 40 -8.04 -5.34 0.28
CA GLY A 40 -8.33 -4.78 1.60
C GLY A 40 -7.15 -4.09 2.28
N CYS A 41 -6.17 -3.62 1.53
CA CYS A 41 -5.03 -2.89 2.08
C CYS A 41 -4.91 -1.50 1.45
N LEU A 42 -4.00 -0.69 1.98
CA LEU A 42 -3.59 0.56 1.37
C LEU A 42 -2.28 0.36 0.62
N PHE A 43 -2.17 0.98 -0.54
CA PHE A 43 -0.89 1.10 -1.23
C PHE A 43 -0.23 2.41 -0.82
N CYS A 44 1.09 2.37 -0.64
CA CYS A 44 1.88 3.55 -0.34
C CYS A 44 3.06 3.58 -1.28
N PHE A 45 3.10 4.57 -2.16
CA PHE A 45 4.14 4.67 -3.19
C PHE A 45 5.14 5.75 -2.82
N PRO A 46 6.46 5.46 -2.98
CA PRO A 46 7.42 6.55 -3.07
C PRO A 46 7.05 7.48 -4.22
N ARG A 47 7.39 8.75 -4.12
CA ARG A 47 6.96 9.75 -5.10
C ARG A 47 7.29 9.36 -6.55
N ALA A 48 8.49 8.87 -6.78
CA ALA A 48 8.91 8.46 -8.14
C ALA A 48 8.08 7.29 -8.66
N GLU A 49 7.76 6.32 -7.79
CA GLU A 49 6.96 5.16 -8.18
C GLU A 49 5.50 5.55 -8.41
N TRP A 50 5.00 6.53 -7.64
CA TRP A 50 3.66 7.05 -7.87
C TRP A 50 3.52 7.64 -9.28
N GLU A 51 4.52 8.36 -9.74
CA GLU A 51 4.49 8.93 -11.08
C GLU A 51 4.45 7.85 -12.16
N GLU A 52 5.25 6.79 -11.99
CA GLU A 52 5.23 5.65 -12.91
C GLU A 52 3.86 4.97 -12.94
N ARG A 53 3.33 4.65 -11.77
CA ARG A 53 2.03 3.98 -11.67
C ARG A 53 0.90 4.87 -12.18
N SER A 54 0.96 6.15 -11.89
CA SER A 54 -0.03 7.12 -12.37
C SER A 54 -0.09 7.14 -13.89
N ARG A 55 1.05 7.04 -14.54
CA ARG A 55 1.13 7.03 -16.00
C ARG A 55 0.39 5.84 -16.56
N GLU A 56 0.54 4.67 -15.95
CA GLU A 56 -0.18 3.47 -16.36
C GLU A 56 -1.69 3.63 -16.19
N VAL A 57 -2.12 4.14 -15.04
CA VAL A 57 -3.56 4.31 -14.78
C VAL A 57 -4.17 5.35 -15.71
N ARG A 58 -3.44 6.46 -15.98
CA ARG A 58 -3.92 7.49 -16.90
C ARG A 58 -4.05 6.99 -18.34
N SER A 59 -3.35 5.92 -18.69
CA SER A 59 -3.42 5.34 -20.03
C SER A 59 -4.65 4.45 -20.24
N LEU A 60 -5.40 4.16 -19.18
CA LEU A 60 -6.63 3.36 -19.32
C LEU A 60 -7.66 4.14 -20.17
N PRO A 61 -8.35 3.46 -21.11
CA PRO A 61 -9.29 4.13 -21.98
C PRO A 61 -10.47 4.74 -21.23
N LEU A 62 -10.78 5.99 -21.50
CA LEU A 62 -11.95 6.65 -20.91
C LEU A 62 -13.28 6.03 -21.37
N SER A 63 -13.27 5.34 -22.50
CA SER A 63 -14.45 4.65 -23.02
C SER A 63 -14.77 3.36 -22.26
N ASP A 64 -13.82 2.84 -21.48
CA ASP A 64 -13.98 1.61 -20.72
C ASP A 64 -14.53 1.92 -19.33
N ALA A 65 -15.69 1.37 -19.00
CA ALA A 65 -16.33 1.59 -17.71
C ALA A 65 -15.46 1.09 -16.55
N GLU A 66 -14.79 -0.04 -16.71
CA GLU A 66 -13.90 -0.58 -15.67
C GLU A 66 -12.67 0.29 -15.52
N GLY A 67 -12.12 0.81 -16.61
CA GLY A 67 -10.98 1.74 -16.55
C GLY A 67 -11.35 3.01 -15.82
N ARG A 68 -12.55 3.56 -16.08
CA ARG A 68 -13.01 4.74 -15.35
C ARG A 68 -13.18 4.47 -13.87
N ALA A 69 -13.73 3.32 -13.53
CA ALA A 69 -13.91 2.93 -12.12
C ALA A 69 -12.56 2.78 -11.43
N TYR A 70 -11.59 2.14 -12.10
CA TYR A 70 -10.25 1.99 -11.54
C TYR A 70 -9.62 3.35 -11.24
N ALA A 71 -9.67 4.25 -12.22
CA ALA A 71 -9.09 5.59 -12.07
C ALA A 71 -9.76 6.37 -10.92
N ARG A 72 -11.08 6.27 -10.80
CA ARG A 72 -11.81 6.94 -9.73
C ARG A 72 -11.42 6.43 -8.35
N MET A 73 -11.26 5.11 -8.20
CA MET A 73 -10.84 4.54 -6.93
C MET A 73 -9.38 4.87 -6.64
N PHE A 74 -8.51 4.71 -7.62
CA PHE A 74 -7.08 4.90 -7.43
C PHE A 74 -6.73 6.35 -7.13
N PHE A 75 -7.15 7.28 -7.99
CA PHE A 75 -6.85 8.69 -7.80
C PHE A 75 -7.77 9.36 -6.80
N GLY A 76 -9.04 8.98 -6.78
CA GLY A 76 -10.02 9.60 -5.90
C GLY A 76 -9.78 9.32 -4.42
N LYS A 77 -9.13 8.21 -4.09
CA LYS A 77 -8.79 7.85 -2.71
C LYS A 77 -7.38 8.28 -2.32
N ALA A 78 -6.60 8.79 -3.27
CA ALA A 78 -5.20 9.08 -3.03
C ALA A 78 -5.00 10.33 -2.18
N GLU A 79 -3.93 10.31 -1.40
CA GLU A 79 -3.51 11.46 -0.60
C GLU A 79 -2.00 11.49 -0.51
N ALA A 80 -1.42 12.65 -0.84
CA ALA A 80 0.02 12.85 -0.71
C ALA A 80 0.34 13.16 0.75
N VAL A 81 1.34 12.52 1.29
CA VAL A 81 1.78 12.68 2.67
C VAL A 81 3.29 12.72 2.73
N GLU A 82 3.82 13.21 3.85
CA GLU A 82 5.26 13.24 4.08
C GLU A 82 5.56 12.52 5.39
N LEU A 83 6.76 11.95 5.49
CA LEU A 83 7.24 11.42 6.75
C LEU A 83 7.55 12.57 7.71
N ASP A 84 7.25 12.38 8.99
CA ASP A 84 7.65 13.36 9.98
C ASP A 84 9.15 13.19 10.31
N SER A 85 9.67 14.04 11.18
CA SER A 85 11.10 14.05 11.54
C SER A 85 11.56 12.75 12.19
N GLN A 86 10.64 11.93 12.68
CA GLN A 86 10.94 10.64 13.31
C GLN A 86 10.69 9.46 12.37
N GLY A 87 10.43 9.73 11.10
CA GLY A 87 10.20 8.68 10.11
C GLY A 87 8.84 8.02 10.23
N ARG A 88 7.84 8.73 10.73
CA ARG A 88 6.49 8.20 10.87
C ARG A 88 5.59 8.78 9.78
N LEU A 89 4.64 7.97 9.35
CA LEU A 89 3.68 8.30 8.32
C LEU A 89 2.29 8.43 8.94
N LEU A 90 1.62 9.56 8.72
CA LEU A 90 0.25 9.74 9.16
C LEU A 90 -0.70 9.14 8.14
N ILE A 91 -1.51 8.18 8.58
CA ILE A 91 -2.52 7.57 7.73
C ILE A 91 -3.84 8.30 7.97
N PRO A 92 -4.42 8.97 6.96
CA PRO A 92 -5.68 9.67 7.15
C PRO A 92 -6.78 8.74 7.68
N GLN A 93 -7.61 9.28 8.57
CA GLN A 93 -8.69 8.52 9.21
C GLN A 93 -9.58 7.83 8.18
N ARG A 94 -9.94 8.53 7.10
CA ARG A 94 -10.81 7.96 6.07
C ARG A 94 -10.22 6.73 5.40
N LEU A 95 -8.87 6.74 5.19
CA LEU A 95 -8.21 5.58 4.60
C LEU A 95 -8.08 4.43 5.60
N ARG A 96 -7.83 4.74 6.87
CA ARG A 96 -7.82 3.70 7.90
C ARG A 96 -9.18 3.01 7.99
N ASN A 97 -10.24 3.79 7.90
CA ASN A 97 -11.60 3.25 7.95
C ASN A 97 -11.90 2.36 6.74
N GLU A 98 -11.42 2.75 5.56
CA GLU A 98 -11.63 1.95 4.34
C GLU A 98 -11.12 0.52 4.48
N VAL A 99 -10.02 0.33 5.18
CA VAL A 99 -9.35 -0.98 5.27
C VAL A 99 -9.34 -1.55 6.67
N GLY A 100 -10.03 -0.91 7.61
CA GLY A 100 -10.23 -1.44 8.95
C GLY A 100 -9.00 -1.41 9.85
N ILE A 101 -8.01 -0.56 9.56
CA ILE A 101 -6.82 -0.44 10.41
C ILE A 101 -7.19 0.32 11.69
N ARG A 102 -6.96 -0.29 12.84
CA ARG A 102 -7.29 0.32 14.13
C ARG A 102 -6.05 0.59 14.97
N LYS A 103 -5.40 -0.45 15.46
CA LYS A 103 -4.27 -0.31 16.40
C LYS A 103 -2.99 -0.89 15.86
N GLU A 104 -3.07 -2.05 15.23
CA GLU A 104 -1.89 -2.75 14.75
C GLU A 104 -1.93 -2.85 13.24
N ALA A 105 -0.81 -2.55 12.62
CA ALA A 105 -0.69 -2.56 11.17
C ALA A 105 0.49 -3.41 10.75
N ILE A 106 0.34 -4.05 9.60
CA ILE A 106 1.45 -4.71 8.92
C ILE A 106 1.90 -3.78 7.80
N VAL A 107 3.20 -3.50 7.78
CA VAL A 107 3.85 -2.74 6.72
C VAL A 107 4.61 -3.74 5.88
N LEU A 108 4.20 -3.90 4.64
CA LEU A 108 4.69 -4.93 3.73
C LEU A 108 5.34 -4.29 2.52
N GLY A 109 6.61 -4.62 2.27
CA GLY A 109 7.29 -4.16 1.06
C GLY A 109 7.02 -5.11 -0.09
N VAL A 110 6.58 -4.54 -1.23
CA VAL A 110 6.27 -5.31 -2.43
C VAL A 110 7.04 -4.71 -3.60
N PHE A 111 8.32 -4.49 -3.40
CA PHE A 111 9.32 -4.00 -4.33
C PHE A 111 9.15 -2.51 -4.68
N ASP A 112 8.14 -2.14 -5.45
CA ASP A 112 7.92 -0.77 -5.93
C ASP A 112 6.94 0.03 -5.07
N ARG A 113 6.38 -0.61 -4.05
CA ARG A 113 5.44 0.02 -3.14
C ARG A 113 5.48 -0.64 -1.78
N MET A 114 4.94 0.05 -0.83
CA MET A 114 4.67 -0.48 0.49
C MET A 114 3.16 -0.68 0.59
N GLU A 115 2.72 -1.76 1.24
CA GLU A 115 1.32 -1.96 1.55
C GLU A 115 1.13 -1.83 3.05
N ILE A 116 -0.01 -1.28 3.45
CA ILE A 116 -0.34 -1.15 4.86
C ILE A 116 -1.65 -1.89 5.08
N TRP A 117 -1.60 -2.87 5.96
CA TRP A 117 -2.73 -3.75 6.25
C TRP A 117 -3.11 -3.67 7.71
N ASP A 118 -4.39 -3.83 8.02
CA ASP A 118 -4.79 -4.23 9.35
C ASP A 118 -4.16 -5.60 9.66
N LYS A 119 -3.65 -5.77 10.86
CA LYS A 119 -2.92 -7.00 11.21
C LYS A 119 -3.78 -8.25 11.01
N ASP A 120 -5.01 -8.25 11.52
CA ASP A 120 -5.86 -9.42 11.42
C ASP A 120 -6.27 -9.70 9.97
N ALA A 121 -6.51 -8.65 9.19
CA ALA A 121 -6.82 -8.80 7.78
C ALA A 121 -5.65 -9.42 7.00
N HIS A 122 -4.44 -9.02 7.33
CA HIS A 122 -3.24 -9.59 6.72
C HIS A 122 -3.10 -11.08 7.06
N GLU A 123 -3.32 -11.44 8.32
CA GLU A 123 -3.28 -12.84 8.74
C GLU A 123 -4.29 -13.69 7.98
N ARG A 124 -5.51 -13.19 7.83
CA ARG A 124 -6.54 -13.92 7.08
C ARG A 124 -6.15 -14.08 5.62
N TYR A 125 -5.56 -13.06 5.04
CA TYR A 125 -5.11 -13.12 3.65
C TYR A 125 -4.04 -14.20 3.48
N GLU A 126 -3.06 -14.23 4.38
CA GLU A 126 -1.99 -15.24 4.31
C GLU A 126 -2.52 -16.65 4.50
N LEU A 127 -3.48 -16.84 5.41
CA LEU A 127 -4.08 -18.15 5.61
C LEU A 127 -4.80 -18.65 4.34
N THR A 128 -5.40 -17.73 3.61
CA THR A 128 -6.13 -18.07 2.38
C THR A 128 -5.19 -18.36 1.21
N HIS A 129 -4.10 -17.61 1.10
CA HIS A 129 -3.27 -17.63 -0.12
C HIS A 129 -1.88 -18.23 0.04
N GLY A 130 -1.36 -18.31 1.28
CA GLY A 130 -0.01 -18.78 1.53
C GLY A 130 0.21 -20.22 1.12
N GLY A 131 -0.81 -21.08 1.31
CA GLY A 131 -0.72 -22.48 0.94
C GLY A 131 -0.56 -22.70 -0.56
N ALA A 132 -1.28 -21.94 -1.37
CA ALA A 132 -1.17 -22.03 -2.82
C ALA A 132 0.21 -21.60 -3.32
N TYR A 133 0.77 -20.58 -2.68
CA TYR A 133 2.13 -20.14 -2.99
C TYR A 133 3.15 -21.24 -2.66
N GLN A 134 3.06 -21.82 -1.46
CA GLN A 134 3.98 -22.88 -1.04
C GLN A 134 3.86 -24.13 -1.91
N ALA A 135 2.66 -24.43 -2.36
CA ALA A 135 2.42 -25.59 -3.23
C ALA A 135 2.83 -25.38 -4.68
N GLY A 136 3.23 -24.15 -5.04
CA GLY A 136 3.61 -23.83 -6.42
C GLY A 136 2.45 -23.66 -7.36
N THR A 137 1.23 -23.48 -6.85
CA THR A 137 0.05 -23.27 -7.70
C THR A 137 -0.20 -21.81 -8.03
N LEU A 138 0.53 -20.90 -7.37
CA LEU A 138 0.56 -19.49 -7.74
C LEU A 138 1.91 -19.19 -8.38
N GLU A 139 1.92 -19.00 -9.69
CA GLU A 139 3.13 -18.73 -10.44
C GLU A 139 2.98 -17.45 -11.26
N PRO A 140 4.07 -16.66 -11.41
CA PRO A 140 4.01 -15.45 -12.24
C PRO A 140 3.60 -15.81 -13.67
N GLY A 141 2.67 -15.05 -14.24
CA GLY A 141 2.21 -15.27 -15.60
C GLY A 141 1.18 -16.37 -15.77
N THR A 142 0.81 -17.09 -14.70
CA THR A 142 -0.23 -18.13 -14.74
C THR A 142 -1.60 -17.48 -14.72
N ARG A 143 -2.48 -17.94 -15.58
CA ARG A 143 -3.85 -17.44 -15.68
C ARG A 143 -4.84 -18.54 -15.35
#